data_23bcffe1dd02dd9128d783e99d74de43
#
_entry.id   23bcffe1dd02dd9128d783e99d74de43
#
_cell.length_a   1.000
_cell.length_b   1.000
_cell.length_c   1.000
_cell.angle_alpha   90.00
_cell.angle_beta   90.00
_cell.angle_gamma   90.00
#
_symmetry.space_group_name_H-M   'P 1'
#
loop_
_entity.id
_entity.type
_entity.pdbx_description
1 polymer ?
#
loop_
_entity_poly.entity_id
_entity_poly.type
_entity_poly.pdbx_seq_one_letter_code
_entity_poly.pdbx_strand_id
1 'polypeptide(L)'
;SVQSNTVALAVENGFGLETWVTGIVITAFSALVILGGIKWISRAASFIVPIMAIGYVAGGLIIIFNNLELVGPALKMIFTYAFTGEAAVGGAIGAAIRYGVARGVFSNEAGMGSAPIAAAAAKTDHPARQGLVSMTGTFIDTIIVCSITGIVLVMGFIMAGSDFGGQTGAVLTVSTFNKLLPGVGGWIVTFGIIFFAYSTILGWSYYGEKCATYLLGEKFVFPY
;
A
#
# COMPACT_ATOMS: atom_id res chain seq x y z
N SER A 1 -5.39 -14.14 -3.16
CA SER A 1 -4.44 -13.14 -3.66
C SER A 1 -3.47 -12.70 -2.56
N VAL A 2 -2.37 -12.05 -2.94
CA VAL A 2 -1.37 -11.55 -1.96
C VAL A 2 -2.02 -10.60 -0.97
N GLN A 3 -2.88 -9.70 -1.42
CA GLN A 3 -3.57 -8.72 -0.58
C GLN A 3 -4.49 -9.36 0.46
N SER A 4 -5.28 -10.36 0.07
CA SER A 4 -6.14 -11.08 1.02
C SER A 4 -5.34 -11.77 2.12
N ASN A 5 -4.20 -12.37 1.74
CA ASN A 5 -3.30 -12.99 2.70
C ASN A 5 -2.66 -11.95 3.64
N THR A 6 -2.27 -10.79 3.10
CA THR A 6 -1.70 -9.69 3.91
C THR A 6 -2.71 -9.18 4.94
N VAL A 7 -3.98 -9.01 4.56
CA VAL A 7 -5.04 -8.62 5.50
C VAL A 7 -5.26 -9.71 6.55
N ALA A 8 -5.35 -10.99 6.14
CA ALA A 8 -5.56 -12.09 7.05
C ALA A 8 -4.45 -12.17 8.11
N LEU A 9 -3.18 -12.05 7.69
CA LEU A 9 -2.04 -12.02 8.61
C LEU A 9 -2.03 -10.76 9.50
N ALA A 10 -2.41 -9.60 8.99
CA ALA A 10 -2.49 -8.38 9.79
C ALA A 10 -3.58 -8.47 10.86
N VAL A 11 -4.72 -9.07 10.54
CA VAL A 11 -5.83 -9.30 11.46
C VAL A 11 -5.46 -10.38 12.49
N GLU A 12 -4.82 -11.47 12.07
CA GLU A 12 -4.35 -12.51 12.98
C GLU A 12 -3.35 -11.95 13.99
N ASN A 13 -2.35 -11.18 13.53
CA ASN A 13 -1.35 -10.58 14.42
C ASN A 13 -1.92 -9.47 15.32
N GLY A 14 -2.91 -8.71 14.86
CA GLY A 14 -3.48 -7.59 15.63
C GLY A 14 -4.62 -7.99 16.56
N PHE A 15 -5.46 -8.93 16.13
CA PHE A 15 -6.70 -9.30 16.84
C PHE A 15 -6.75 -10.76 17.29
N GLY A 16 -5.78 -11.59 16.90
CA GLY A 16 -5.76 -13.02 17.24
C GLY A 16 -6.85 -13.84 16.51
N LEU A 17 -7.43 -13.32 15.43
CA LEU A 17 -8.45 -14.02 14.65
C LEU A 17 -7.79 -14.93 13.63
N GLU A 18 -8.29 -16.15 13.49
CA GLU A 18 -7.80 -17.10 12.50
C GLU A 18 -7.96 -16.59 11.07
N THR A 19 -6.99 -16.84 10.22
CA THR A 19 -6.92 -16.33 8.84
C THR A 19 -8.13 -16.71 7.99
N TRP A 20 -8.72 -17.89 8.19
CA TRP A 20 -9.89 -18.33 7.44
C TRP A 20 -11.15 -17.51 7.77
N VAL A 21 -11.32 -17.09 9.04
CA VAL A 21 -12.44 -16.22 9.47
C VAL A 21 -12.33 -14.88 8.76
N THR A 22 -11.15 -14.28 8.79
CA THR A 22 -10.85 -13.04 8.07
C THR A 22 -11.11 -13.20 6.56
N GLY A 23 -10.73 -14.35 5.99
CA GLY A 23 -10.99 -14.66 4.58
C GLY A 23 -12.47 -14.65 4.23
N ILE A 24 -13.33 -15.28 5.05
CA ILE A 24 -14.79 -15.28 4.85
C ILE A 24 -15.35 -13.86 4.96
N VAL A 25 -14.94 -13.09 5.96
CA VAL A 25 -15.42 -11.72 6.18
C VAL A 25 -15.05 -10.82 4.99
N ILE A 26 -13.78 -10.86 4.54
CA ILE A 26 -13.33 -10.08 3.37
C ILE A 26 -14.12 -10.50 2.13
N THR A 27 -14.31 -11.79 1.93
CA THR A 27 -15.07 -12.30 0.77
C THR A 27 -16.50 -11.78 0.77
N ALA A 28 -17.19 -11.84 1.91
CA ALA A 28 -18.55 -11.34 2.03
C ALA A 28 -18.65 -9.81 1.73
N PHE A 29 -17.79 -9.01 2.34
CA PHE A 29 -17.75 -7.58 2.10
C PHE A 29 -17.36 -7.25 0.65
N SER A 30 -16.38 -7.96 0.08
CA SER A 30 -16.00 -7.75 -1.32
C SER A 30 -17.12 -8.11 -2.26
N ALA A 31 -17.82 -9.23 -2.05
CA ALA A 31 -18.96 -9.62 -2.86
C ALA A 31 -20.07 -8.56 -2.85
N LEU A 32 -20.42 -8.02 -1.68
CA LEU A 32 -21.43 -6.97 -1.56
C LEU A 32 -21.07 -5.71 -2.39
N VAL A 33 -19.80 -5.32 -2.39
CA VAL A 33 -19.34 -4.13 -3.13
C VAL A 33 -19.19 -4.44 -4.62
N ILE A 34 -18.59 -5.57 -4.99
CA ILE A 34 -18.34 -5.95 -6.38
C ILE A 34 -19.64 -6.18 -7.15
N LEU A 35 -20.63 -6.85 -6.56
CA LEU A 35 -21.94 -7.05 -7.17
C LEU A 35 -22.67 -5.75 -7.49
N GLY A 36 -22.34 -4.66 -6.81
CA GLY A 36 -22.84 -3.31 -7.13
C GLY A 36 -22.11 -2.62 -8.30
N GLY A 37 -21.06 -3.25 -8.85
CA GLY A 37 -20.28 -2.77 -9.98
C GLY A 37 -19.45 -1.52 -9.68
N ILE A 38 -18.90 -0.90 -10.75
CA ILE A 38 -17.95 0.22 -10.63
C ILE A 38 -18.46 1.39 -9.77
N LYS A 39 -19.77 1.65 -9.75
CA LYS A 39 -20.34 2.75 -8.96
C LYS A 39 -20.20 2.50 -7.46
N TRP A 40 -20.39 1.26 -7.02
CA TRP A 40 -20.24 0.87 -5.62
C TRP A 40 -18.76 0.78 -5.23
N ILE A 41 -17.93 0.24 -6.11
CA ILE A 41 -16.48 0.19 -5.93
C ILE A 41 -15.93 1.61 -5.78
N SER A 42 -16.28 2.53 -6.68
CA SER A 42 -15.83 3.92 -6.62
C SER A 42 -16.32 4.63 -5.36
N ARG A 43 -17.56 4.40 -4.93
CA ARG A 43 -18.11 4.99 -3.70
C ARG A 43 -17.39 4.45 -2.46
N ALA A 44 -17.15 3.15 -2.37
CA ALA A 44 -16.40 2.54 -1.29
C ALA A 44 -14.96 3.08 -1.24
N ALA A 45 -14.26 3.09 -2.38
CA ALA A 45 -12.90 3.61 -2.48
C ALA A 45 -12.82 5.11 -2.13
N SER A 46 -13.76 5.94 -2.61
CA SER A 46 -13.76 7.38 -2.33
C SER A 46 -13.96 7.72 -0.85
N PHE A 47 -14.50 6.81 -0.06
CA PHE A 47 -14.63 6.98 1.38
C PHE A 47 -13.43 6.38 2.15
N ILE A 48 -13.06 5.15 1.80
CA ILE A 48 -12.01 4.39 2.51
C ILE A 48 -10.62 5.03 2.27
N VAL A 49 -10.28 5.33 1.02
CA VAL A 49 -8.92 5.76 0.65
C VAL A 49 -8.49 7.07 1.32
N PRO A 50 -9.28 8.15 1.32
CA PRO A 50 -8.88 9.38 2.00
C PRO A 50 -8.72 9.20 3.51
N ILE A 51 -9.62 8.47 4.16
CA ILE A 51 -9.55 8.24 5.62
C ILE A 51 -8.27 7.50 5.99
N MET A 52 -7.98 6.40 5.28
CA MET A 52 -6.77 5.62 5.56
C MET A 52 -5.50 6.40 5.25
N ALA A 53 -5.46 7.13 4.12
CA ALA A 53 -4.29 7.91 3.73
C ALA A 53 -4.01 9.02 4.72
N ILE A 54 -5.02 9.78 5.13
CA ILE A 54 -4.89 10.83 6.15
C ILE A 54 -4.45 10.23 7.48
N GLY A 55 -5.10 9.16 7.93
CA GLY A 55 -4.74 8.49 9.19
C GLY A 55 -3.31 7.97 9.20
N TYR A 56 -2.88 7.34 8.10
CA TYR A 56 -1.51 6.83 7.96
C TYR A 56 -0.47 7.95 7.92
N VAL A 57 -0.71 8.98 7.11
CA VAL A 57 0.18 10.15 6.99
C VAL A 57 0.28 10.89 8.32
N ALA A 58 -0.87 11.14 8.98
CA ALA A 58 -0.89 11.79 10.28
C ALA A 58 -0.10 10.98 11.33
N GLY A 59 -0.31 9.67 11.39
CA GLY A 59 0.44 8.78 12.28
C GLY A 59 1.95 8.81 12.02
N GLY A 60 2.35 8.72 10.75
CA GLY A 60 3.75 8.82 10.37
C GLY A 60 4.38 10.17 10.70
N LEU A 61 3.66 11.28 10.48
CA LEU A 61 4.11 12.61 10.86
C LEU A 61 4.23 12.77 12.38
N ILE A 62 3.28 12.25 13.16
CA ILE A 62 3.37 12.25 14.63
C ILE A 62 4.63 11.52 15.09
N ILE A 63 4.95 10.37 14.50
CA ILE A 63 6.19 9.64 14.80
C ILE A 63 7.41 10.49 14.47
N ILE A 64 7.45 11.11 13.31
CA ILE A 64 8.58 11.95 12.86
C ILE A 64 8.76 13.14 13.81
N PHE A 65 7.67 13.84 14.15
CA PHE A 65 7.74 15.01 15.04
C PHE A 65 8.10 14.64 16.48
N ASN A 66 7.69 13.48 16.97
CA ASN A 66 8.04 13.01 18.32
C ASN A 66 9.49 12.52 18.41
N ASN A 67 10.14 12.24 17.28
CA ASN A 67 11.50 11.69 17.22
C ASN A 67 12.38 12.48 16.25
N LEU A 68 12.30 13.80 16.28
CA LEU A 68 13.04 14.70 15.36
C LEU A 68 14.55 14.48 15.37
N GLU A 69 15.10 14.09 16.51
CA GLU A 69 16.52 13.75 16.68
C GLU A 69 16.99 12.60 15.79
N LEU A 70 16.09 11.66 15.44
CA LEU A 70 16.39 10.51 14.58
C LEU A 70 16.28 10.85 13.09
N VAL A 71 15.60 11.93 12.72
CA VAL A 71 15.37 12.30 11.32
C VAL A 71 16.66 12.61 10.58
N GLY A 72 17.52 13.42 11.17
CA GLY A 72 18.85 13.76 10.60
C GLY A 72 19.72 12.52 10.36
N PRO A 73 19.95 11.68 11.37
CA PRO A 73 20.64 10.39 11.22
C PRO A 73 19.98 9.47 10.18
N ALA A 74 18.62 9.39 10.14
CA ALA A 74 17.90 8.56 9.18
C ALA A 74 18.14 9.01 7.74
N LEU A 75 18.00 10.30 7.46
CA LEU A 75 18.27 10.85 6.13
C LEU A 75 19.75 10.63 5.74
N LYS A 76 20.68 10.89 6.64
CA LYS A 76 22.10 10.61 6.39
C LYS A 76 22.33 9.15 6.04
N MET A 77 21.71 8.23 6.78
CA MET A 77 21.81 6.80 6.54
C MET A 77 21.25 6.42 5.16
N ILE A 78 20.06 6.91 4.80
CA ILE A 78 19.44 6.68 3.49
C ILE A 78 20.38 7.13 2.37
N PHE A 79 20.86 8.36 2.40
CA PHE A 79 21.74 8.88 1.34
C PHE A 79 23.12 8.22 1.31
N THR A 80 23.70 7.93 2.47
CA THR A 80 25.00 7.25 2.52
C THR A 80 24.91 5.84 1.93
N TYR A 81 23.95 5.03 2.39
CA TYR A 81 23.85 3.64 1.93
C TYR A 81 23.30 3.50 0.52
N ALA A 82 22.52 4.48 0.01
CA ALA A 82 22.06 4.46 -1.38
C ALA A 82 23.21 4.56 -2.40
N PHE A 83 24.33 5.22 -2.02
CA PHE A 83 25.45 5.49 -2.92
C PHE A 83 26.76 4.79 -2.54
N THR A 84 26.79 4.01 -1.45
CA THR A 84 27.99 3.26 -1.05
C THR A 84 27.98 1.84 -1.61
N GLY A 85 29.20 1.29 -1.78
CA GLY A 85 29.40 -0.07 -2.31
C GLY A 85 28.83 -1.19 -1.44
N GLU A 86 28.44 -0.94 -0.19
CA GLU A 86 27.74 -1.94 0.65
C GLU A 86 26.35 -2.28 0.12
N ALA A 87 25.67 -1.33 -0.51
CA ALA A 87 24.48 -1.63 -1.31
C ALA A 87 24.81 -2.56 -2.50
N ALA A 88 26.05 -2.54 -2.95
CA ALA A 88 26.57 -3.37 -4.04
C ALA A 88 27.02 -4.78 -3.59
N VAL A 89 27.51 -4.91 -2.36
CA VAL A 89 28.10 -6.16 -1.83
C VAL A 89 27.02 -7.11 -1.29
N GLY A 90 25.86 -6.60 -0.86
CA GLY A 90 24.73 -7.42 -0.39
C GLY A 90 24.02 -8.24 -1.48
N GLY A 91 24.71 -8.59 -2.56
CA GLY A 91 24.19 -9.50 -3.59
C GLY A 91 23.58 -8.81 -4.78
N ALA A 92 23.92 -7.61 -5.01
CA ALA A 92 23.71 -6.95 -6.28
C ALA A 92 22.95 -5.62 -6.22
N ILE A 93 23.64 -4.57 -6.64
CA ILE A 93 23.03 -3.34 -7.15
C ILE A 93 21.83 -3.71 -8.06
N GLY A 94 21.98 -4.73 -8.91
CA GLY A 94 20.92 -5.23 -9.77
C GLY A 94 19.69 -5.75 -9.01
N ALA A 95 19.85 -6.43 -7.87
CA ALA A 95 18.71 -6.90 -7.09
C ALA A 95 17.99 -5.74 -6.40
N ALA A 96 18.72 -4.81 -5.77
CA ALA A 96 18.12 -3.63 -5.14
C ALA A 96 17.37 -2.74 -6.15
N ILE A 97 17.97 -2.46 -7.30
CA ILE A 97 17.33 -1.72 -8.39
C ILE A 97 16.11 -2.50 -8.90
N ARG A 98 16.25 -3.81 -9.16
CA ARG A 98 15.13 -4.63 -9.62
C ARG A 98 13.95 -4.61 -8.66
N TYR A 99 14.19 -4.82 -7.38
CA TYR A 99 13.12 -4.81 -6.38
C TYR A 99 12.55 -3.40 -6.18
N GLY A 100 13.37 -2.36 -6.15
CA GLY A 100 12.91 -0.98 -6.02
C GLY A 100 12.06 -0.55 -7.21
N VAL A 101 12.52 -0.79 -8.43
CA VAL A 101 11.76 -0.50 -9.65
C VAL A 101 10.48 -1.32 -9.71
N ALA A 102 10.53 -2.63 -9.45
CA ALA A 102 9.35 -3.49 -9.47
C ALA A 102 8.29 -3.03 -8.45
N ARG A 103 8.69 -2.62 -7.25
CA ARG A 103 7.76 -2.12 -6.23
C ARG A 103 7.19 -0.77 -6.61
N GLY A 104 7.99 0.16 -7.12
CA GLY A 104 7.53 1.47 -7.58
C GLY A 104 6.58 1.38 -8.77
N VAL A 105 6.90 0.55 -9.77
CA VAL A 105 6.04 0.29 -10.92
C VAL A 105 4.71 -0.31 -10.49
N PHE A 106 4.74 -1.28 -9.57
CA PHE A 106 3.53 -1.94 -9.08
C PHE A 106 2.64 -0.99 -8.25
N SER A 107 3.22 -0.20 -7.34
CA SER A 107 2.49 0.74 -6.50
C SER A 107 1.80 1.84 -7.31
N ASN A 108 2.48 2.38 -8.30
CA ASN A 108 1.95 3.45 -9.16
C ASN A 108 1.20 2.93 -10.39
N GLU A 109 1.11 1.61 -10.57
CA GLU A 109 0.56 0.97 -11.78
C GLU A 109 1.20 1.49 -13.08
N ALA A 110 2.46 1.95 -13.01
CA ALA A 110 3.15 2.62 -14.10
C ALA A 110 3.52 1.65 -15.22
N GLY A 111 3.01 1.90 -16.42
CA GLY A 111 3.28 1.06 -17.60
C GLY A 111 2.59 -0.31 -17.60
N MET A 112 1.80 -0.65 -16.57
CA MET A 112 1.09 -1.93 -16.48
C MET A 112 -0.22 -1.97 -17.28
N GLY A 113 -0.72 -0.81 -17.69
CA GLY A 113 -1.99 -0.71 -18.42
C GLY A 113 -3.25 -0.80 -17.54
N SER A 114 -3.12 -1.02 -16.23
CA SER A 114 -4.25 -1.13 -15.29
C SER A 114 -4.87 0.22 -14.95
N ALA A 115 -4.07 1.24 -14.64
CA ALA A 115 -4.57 2.58 -14.32
C ALA A 115 -5.48 3.20 -15.41
N PRO A 116 -5.19 3.06 -16.72
CA PRO A 116 -6.10 3.51 -17.79
C PRO A 116 -7.48 2.85 -17.77
N ILE A 117 -7.62 1.61 -17.26
CA ILE A 117 -8.93 0.93 -17.18
C ILE A 117 -9.85 1.67 -16.20
N ALA A 118 -9.33 2.09 -15.05
CA ALA A 118 -10.10 2.92 -14.11
C ALA A 118 -10.34 4.32 -14.67
N ALA A 119 -9.34 4.93 -15.27
CA ALA A 119 -9.43 6.26 -15.86
C ALA A 119 -10.49 6.33 -16.98
N ALA A 120 -10.66 5.25 -17.76
CA ALA A 120 -11.68 5.17 -18.80
C ALA A 120 -13.12 5.24 -18.26
N ALA A 121 -13.36 4.89 -17.00
CA ALA A 121 -14.67 5.01 -16.35
C ALA A 121 -14.95 6.42 -15.81
N ALA A 122 -13.98 7.32 -15.82
CA ALA A 122 -14.12 8.66 -15.29
C ALA A 122 -15.03 9.53 -16.16
N LYS A 123 -15.90 10.29 -15.49
CA LYS A 123 -16.73 11.31 -16.16
C LYS A 123 -15.95 12.63 -16.18
N THR A 124 -15.37 12.94 -17.31
CA THR A 124 -14.59 14.17 -17.52
C THR A 124 -14.93 14.80 -18.87
N ASP A 125 -14.84 16.10 -18.93
CA ASP A 125 -15.03 16.89 -20.18
C ASP A 125 -13.75 16.90 -21.04
N HIS A 126 -12.58 16.65 -20.43
CA HIS A 126 -11.32 16.67 -21.17
C HIS A 126 -10.33 15.62 -20.61
N PRO A 127 -9.69 14.80 -21.48
CA PRO A 127 -8.76 13.76 -21.05
C PRO A 127 -7.60 14.26 -20.18
N ALA A 128 -7.09 15.48 -20.45
CA ALA A 128 -6.01 16.06 -19.67
C ALA A 128 -6.36 16.26 -18.19
N ARG A 129 -7.63 16.55 -17.86
CA ARG A 129 -8.09 16.65 -16.47
C ARG A 129 -7.95 15.32 -15.74
N GLN A 130 -8.35 14.23 -16.39
CA GLN A 130 -8.16 12.90 -15.80
C GLN A 130 -6.68 12.56 -15.66
N GLY A 131 -5.84 12.94 -16.60
CA GLY A 131 -4.38 12.80 -16.50
C GLY A 131 -3.80 13.51 -15.28
N LEU A 132 -4.22 14.74 -15.00
CA LEU A 132 -3.81 15.51 -13.82
C LEU A 132 -4.26 14.84 -12.52
N VAL A 133 -5.49 14.32 -12.47
CA VAL A 133 -5.99 13.58 -11.31
C VAL A 133 -5.16 12.31 -11.07
N SER A 134 -4.87 11.55 -12.12
CA SER A 134 -4.04 10.34 -12.01
C SER A 134 -2.62 10.65 -11.53
N MET A 135 -2.04 11.75 -11.97
CA MET A 135 -0.72 12.22 -11.52
C MET A 135 -0.69 12.54 -10.01
N THR A 136 -1.76 13.12 -9.46
CA THR A 136 -1.84 13.38 -8.01
C THR A 136 -1.82 12.10 -7.19
N GLY A 137 -2.40 11.02 -7.69
CA GLY A 137 -2.34 9.70 -7.03
C GLY A 137 -0.89 9.22 -6.88
N THR A 138 -0.13 9.25 -7.96
CA THR A 138 1.30 8.89 -7.95
C THR A 138 2.12 9.78 -7.01
N PHE A 139 1.83 11.08 -6.99
CA PHE A 139 2.50 12.02 -6.08
C PHE A 139 2.24 11.69 -4.62
N ILE A 140 0.98 11.45 -4.25
CA ILE A 140 0.59 11.12 -2.87
C ILE A 140 1.22 9.79 -2.45
N ASP A 141 1.13 8.76 -3.28
CA ASP A 141 1.67 7.43 -2.97
C ASP A 141 3.19 7.47 -2.80
N THR A 142 3.90 7.97 -3.79
CA THR A 142 5.37 7.89 -3.82
C THR A 142 6.03 8.97 -2.99
N ILE A 143 5.65 10.23 -3.16
CA ILE A 143 6.34 11.34 -2.50
C ILE A 143 5.90 11.50 -1.05
N ILE A 144 4.62 11.26 -0.74
CA ILE A 144 4.15 11.43 0.64
C ILE A 144 4.22 10.10 1.40
N VAL A 145 3.46 9.10 1.00
CA VAL A 145 3.30 7.86 1.79
C VAL A 145 4.59 7.06 1.85
N CYS A 146 5.23 6.80 0.72
CA CYS A 146 6.46 6.00 0.69
C CYS A 146 7.63 6.73 1.38
N SER A 147 7.75 8.06 1.25
CA SER A 147 8.81 8.81 1.93
C SER A 147 8.65 8.79 3.44
N ILE A 148 7.42 9.01 3.94
CA ILE A 148 7.12 8.92 5.38
C ILE A 148 7.44 7.51 5.89
N THR A 149 6.98 6.48 5.19
CA THR A 149 7.22 5.08 5.56
C THR A 149 8.71 4.77 5.60
N GLY A 150 9.46 5.17 4.56
CA GLY A 150 10.90 4.94 4.47
C GLY A 150 11.67 5.61 5.61
N ILE A 151 11.37 6.88 5.89
CA ILE A 151 12.00 7.62 7.01
C ILE A 151 11.69 6.94 8.34
N VAL A 152 10.43 6.62 8.62
CA VAL A 152 10.02 5.96 9.87
C VAL A 152 10.69 4.59 10.04
N LEU A 153 10.78 3.78 8.97
CA LEU A 153 11.47 2.49 9.02
C LEU A 153 12.94 2.65 9.36
N VAL A 154 13.65 3.59 8.73
CA VAL A 154 15.07 3.83 8.99
C VAL A 154 15.28 4.39 10.41
N MET A 155 14.41 5.27 10.90
CA MET A 155 14.41 5.72 12.29
C MET A 155 14.28 4.55 13.26
N GLY A 156 13.38 3.61 12.96
CA GLY A 156 13.22 2.38 13.74
C GLY A 156 14.49 1.51 13.74
N PHE A 157 15.16 1.37 12.61
CA PHE A 157 16.44 0.66 12.53
C PHE A 157 17.52 1.33 13.39
N ILE A 158 17.62 2.65 13.37
CA ILE A 158 18.58 3.38 14.20
C ILE A 158 18.31 3.15 15.69
N MET A 159 17.03 3.19 16.09
CA MET A 159 16.65 3.02 17.49
C MET A 159 16.79 1.57 17.97
N ALA A 160 16.55 0.59 17.10
CA ALA A 160 16.55 -0.84 17.45
C ALA A 160 17.91 -1.52 17.27
N GLY A 161 18.89 -0.86 16.65
CA GLY A 161 20.20 -1.47 16.39
C GLY A 161 20.12 -2.68 15.46
N SER A 162 19.38 -2.61 14.38
CA SER A 162 19.15 -3.70 13.40
C SER A 162 18.44 -4.96 13.92
N ASP A 163 18.01 -4.99 15.17
CA ASP A 163 17.37 -6.19 15.76
C ASP A 163 15.84 -6.19 15.59
N PHE A 164 15.40 -6.46 14.37
CA PHE A 164 13.99 -6.76 14.08
C PHE A 164 13.72 -8.25 13.88
N GLY A 165 14.61 -9.14 14.36
CA GLY A 165 14.39 -10.59 14.35
C GLY A 165 14.11 -11.19 12.97
N GLY A 166 14.66 -10.60 11.90
CA GLY A 166 14.41 -11.06 10.52
C GLY A 166 13.03 -10.72 9.98
N GLN A 167 12.25 -9.87 10.66
CA GLN A 167 10.94 -9.43 10.19
C GLN A 167 11.04 -8.67 8.88
N THR A 168 10.08 -8.88 7.99
CA THR A 168 10.02 -8.23 6.68
C THR A 168 8.61 -7.74 6.35
N GLY A 169 8.50 -6.83 5.37
CA GLY A 169 7.23 -6.37 4.84
C GLY A 169 6.33 -5.68 5.87
N ALA A 170 5.06 -6.08 5.89
CA ALA A 170 4.04 -5.46 6.74
C ALA A 170 4.34 -5.61 8.25
N VAL A 171 4.83 -6.78 8.67
CA VAL A 171 5.15 -7.06 10.07
C VAL A 171 6.25 -6.14 10.58
N LEU A 172 7.30 -5.92 9.78
CA LEU A 172 8.35 -4.97 10.10
C LEU A 172 7.79 -3.54 10.28
N THR A 173 6.89 -3.11 9.41
CA THR A 173 6.29 -1.78 9.49
C THR A 173 5.45 -1.64 10.76
N VAL A 174 4.60 -2.62 11.07
CA VAL A 174 3.79 -2.64 12.32
C VAL A 174 4.70 -2.56 13.55
N SER A 175 5.73 -3.40 13.61
CA SER A 175 6.68 -3.43 14.74
C SER A 175 7.42 -2.11 14.90
N THR A 176 7.86 -1.50 13.80
CA THR A 176 8.55 -0.22 13.80
C THR A 176 7.67 0.91 14.30
N PHE A 177 6.46 1.02 13.77
CA PHE A 177 5.51 2.04 14.20
C PHE A 177 5.13 1.87 15.68
N ASN A 178 4.92 0.64 16.13
CA ASN A 178 4.62 0.37 17.53
C ASN A 178 5.79 0.70 18.47
N LYS A 179 7.02 0.53 18.01
CA LYS A 179 8.24 0.86 18.76
C LYS A 179 8.45 2.38 18.89
N LEU A 180 8.20 3.13 17.80
CA LEU A 180 8.35 4.59 17.75
C LEU A 180 7.14 5.35 18.32
N LEU A 181 5.96 4.73 18.33
CA LEU A 181 4.73 5.26 18.90
C LEU A 181 4.00 4.16 19.68
N PRO A 182 4.44 3.86 20.91
CA PRO A 182 3.87 2.75 21.70
C PRO A 182 2.36 2.90 21.92
N GLY A 183 1.65 1.78 21.81
CA GLY A 183 0.22 1.68 22.05
C GLY A 183 -0.68 2.03 20.86
N VAL A 184 -0.27 2.94 19.98
CA VAL A 184 -1.11 3.40 18.85
C VAL A 184 -0.49 3.12 17.50
N GLY A 185 0.83 3.18 17.38
CA GLY A 185 1.54 3.07 16.12
C GLY A 185 1.25 1.78 15.36
N GLY A 186 1.26 0.65 16.06
CA GLY A 186 0.94 -0.65 15.47
C GLY A 186 -0.50 -0.69 14.90
N TRP A 187 -1.46 -0.11 15.60
CA TRP A 187 -2.85 -0.06 15.17
C TRP A 187 -3.05 0.80 13.92
N ILE A 188 -2.37 1.95 13.83
CA ILE A 188 -2.42 2.81 12.63
C ILE A 188 -2.01 2.02 11.40
N VAL A 189 -0.90 1.29 11.48
CA VAL A 189 -0.42 0.48 10.36
C VAL A 189 -1.33 -0.70 10.08
N THR A 190 -1.80 -1.41 11.10
CA THR A 190 -2.69 -2.57 10.93
C THR A 190 -3.99 -2.17 10.23
N PHE A 191 -4.67 -1.12 10.69
CA PHE A 191 -5.85 -0.59 10.00
C PHE A 191 -5.52 -0.05 8.60
N GLY A 192 -4.39 0.64 8.46
CA GLY A 192 -3.90 1.09 7.16
C GLY A 192 -3.76 -0.07 6.17
N ILE A 193 -3.08 -1.14 6.56
CA ILE A 193 -2.90 -2.35 5.73
C ILE A 193 -4.24 -2.98 5.35
N ILE A 194 -5.17 -3.11 6.30
CA ILE A 194 -6.50 -3.69 6.04
C ILE A 194 -7.22 -2.88 4.96
N PHE A 195 -7.29 -1.57 5.10
CA PHE A 195 -7.99 -0.71 4.15
C PHE A 195 -7.27 -0.58 2.81
N PHE A 196 -5.94 -0.45 2.79
CA PHE A 196 -5.15 -0.41 1.56
C PHE A 196 -5.29 -1.70 0.76
N ALA A 197 -5.14 -2.85 1.42
CA ALA A 197 -5.26 -4.13 0.73
C ALA A 197 -6.70 -4.40 0.27
N TYR A 198 -7.69 -4.02 1.07
CA TYR A 198 -9.10 -4.16 0.69
C TYR A 198 -9.47 -3.29 -0.52
N SER A 199 -9.06 -2.01 -0.53
CA SER A 199 -9.29 -1.13 -1.68
C SER A 199 -8.61 -1.64 -2.95
N THR A 200 -7.41 -2.24 -2.80
CA THR A 200 -6.70 -2.88 -3.91
C THR A 200 -7.46 -4.10 -4.46
N ILE A 201 -8.03 -4.94 -3.59
CA ILE A 201 -8.87 -6.07 -4.01
C ILE A 201 -10.05 -5.57 -4.86
N LEU A 202 -10.73 -4.53 -4.42
CA LEU A 202 -11.86 -3.94 -5.14
C LEU A 202 -11.44 -3.36 -6.51
N GLY A 203 -10.34 -2.63 -6.56
CA GLY A 203 -9.81 -2.06 -7.81
C GLY A 203 -9.41 -3.14 -8.82
N TRP A 204 -8.66 -4.14 -8.39
CA TRP A 204 -8.21 -5.22 -9.25
C TRP A 204 -9.33 -6.15 -9.72
N SER A 205 -10.40 -6.31 -8.94
CA SER A 205 -11.59 -7.03 -9.41
C SER A 205 -12.24 -6.36 -10.62
N TYR A 206 -12.31 -5.03 -10.61
CA TYR A 206 -12.81 -4.26 -11.75
C TYR A 206 -11.90 -4.38 -12.99
N TYR A 207 -10.59 -4.34 -12.80
CA TYR A 207 -9.64 -4.53 -13.91
C TYR A 207 -9.81 -5.91 -14.56
N GLY A 208 -9.91 -6.95 -13.73
CA GLY A 208 -10.14 -8.31 -14.22
C GLY A 208 -11.48 -8.46 -14.92
N GLU A 209 -12.55 -7.87 -14.39
CA GLU A 209 -13.87 -7.84 -15.04
C GLU A 209 -13.78 -7.24 -16.45
N LYS A 210 -13.11 -6.08 -16.58
CA LYS A 210 -12.97 -5.42 -17.89
C LYS A 210 -12.12 -6.22 -18.88
N CYS A 211 -11.06 -6.85 -18.41
CA CYS A 211 -10.25 -7.75 -19.24
C CYS A 211 -11.07 -8.99 -19.67
N ALA A 212 -11.79 -9.60 -18.75
CA ALA A 212 -12.66 -10.75 -19.06
C ALA A 212 -13.75 -10.38 -20.07
N THR A 213 -14.40 -9.24 -19.87
CA THR A 213 -15.42 -8.72 -20.81
C THR A 213 -14.84 -8.49 -22.21
N TYR A 214 -13.63 -7.92 -22.28
CA TYR A 214 -12.97 -7.66 -23.57
C TYR A 214 -12.63 -8.95 -24.32
N LEU A 215 -12.16 -9.99 -23.62
CA LEU A 215 -11.73 -11.23 -24.23
C LEU A 215 -12.88 -12.19 -24.53
N LEU A 216 -13.86 -12.28 -23.64
CA LEU A 216 -14.89 -13.33 -23.64
C LEU A 216 -16.32 -12.79 -23.85
N GLY A 217 -16.48 -11.47 -23.85
CA GLY A 217 -17.77 -10.80 -24.00
C GLY A 217 -18.54 -10.63 -22.67
N GLU A 218 -19.61 -9.84 -22.71
CA GLU A 218 -20.38 -9.44 -21.51
C GLU A 218 -21.02 -10.61 -20.75
N LYS A 219 -21.29 -11.74 -21.44
CA LYS A 219 -21.90 -12.92 -20.82
C LYS A 219 -21.01 -13.59 -19.75
N PHE A 220 -19.71 -13.32 -19.80
CA PHE A 220 -18.73 -13.89 -18.84
C PHE A 220 -18.51 -13.03 -17.59
N VAL A 221 -19.14 -11.87 -17.48
CA VAL A 221 -19.06 -11.02 -16.29
C VAL A 221 -19.66 -11.71 -15.08
N PHE A 222 -20.77 -12.43 -15.25
CA PHE A 222 -21.49 -13.05 -14.15
C PHE A 222 -20.75 -14.25 -13.52
N PRO A 223 -20.07 -15.13 -14.30
CA PRO A 223 -19.25 -16.21 -13.73
C PRO A 223 -17.92 -15.75 -13.16
N TYR A 224 -17.40 -14.57 -13.57
CA TYR A 224 -16.15 -14.00 -13.12
C TYR A 224 -16.23 -13.47 -11.69
#